data_07723c0a28fa13602ac4e381d184bb83
#
_entry.id   07723c0a28fa13602ac4e381d184bb83
#
_cell.length_a   1.000
_cell.length_b   1.000
_cell.length_c   1.000
_cell.angle_alpha   90.00
_cell.angle_beta   90.00
_cell.angle_gamma   90.00
#
_symmetry.space_group_name_H-M   'P 1'
#
loop_
_entity.id
_entity.type
_entity.pdbx_description
1 polymer ?
#
loop_
_entity_poly.entity_id
_entity_poly.type
_entity_poly.pdbx_seq_one_letter_code
_entity_poly.pdbx_strand_id
1 'polypeptide(L)'
;TRVVAQRAERSDHRHPDQPSLSVVAKVRTAAQAAKWIDRAGIALLFPKADIVLPSLWEAVAGDRSTQWAVRDADGAFLGWTEEMGVVWGLKDVLPERRLACVGKHLGGVATCIAPRTLPALYALTGRQGRPEDFRGAVEGLELDLCEAVLELGPLTAPALRDALGAAKKDVDRAV
;
A
#
# COMPACT_ATOMS: atom_id res chain seq x y z
N THR A 1 40.60 43.87 26.33
CA THR A 1 39.29 43.22 26.18
C THR A 1 39.47 41.92 25.38
N ARG A 2 39.45 40.75 26.09
CA ARG A 2 39.60 39.41 25.47
C ARG A 2 38.22 38.90 25.13
N VAL A 3 37.98 38.60 23.84
CA VAL A 3 36.80 37.87 23.35
C VAL A 3 37.10 36.38 23.46
N VAL A 4 36.32 35.70 24.32
CA VAL A 4 36.37 34.23 24.46
C VAL A 4 35.43 33.63 23.43
N ALA A 5 35.99 32.91 22.47
CA ALA A 5 35.22 32.14 21.49
C ALA A 5 34.69 30.84 22.13
N GLN A 6 33.38 30.76 22.32
CA GLN A 6 32.70 29.53 22.71
C GLN A 6 32.63 28.57 21.50
N ARG A 7 33.35 27.47 21.64
CA ARG A 7 33.33 26.33 20.72
C ARG A 7 32.05 25.55 21.02
N ALA A 8 31.09 25.57 20.10
CA ALA A 8 29.89 24.75 20.16
C ALA A 8 30.27 23.29 19.89
N GLU A 9 30.25 22.47 20.92
CA GLU A 9 30.31 21.01 20.81
C GLU A 9 29.02 20.54 20.15
N ARG A 10 29.16 20.07 18.92
CA ARG A 10 28.09 19.32 18.24
C ARG A 10 28.04 17.94 18.89
N SER A 11 27.06 17.71 19.75
CA SER A 11 26.73 16.38 20.26
C SER A 11 26.21 15.53 19.09
N ASP A 12 27.03 14.59 18.68
CA ASP A 12 26.73 13.54 17.72
C ASP A 12 25.74 12.56 18.39
N HIS A 13 24.45 12.88 18.30
CA HIS A 13 23.41 11.96 18.71
C HIS A 13 23.24 10.89 17.64
N ARG A 14 24.16 9.91 17.66
CA ARG A 14 23.92 8.64 17.00
C ARG A 14 22.74 7.98 17.69
N HIS A 15 21.61 7.93 16.99
CA HIS A 15 20.51 7.06 17.35
C HIS A 15 21.02 5.61 17.39
N PRO A 16 20.83 4.88 18.53
CA PRO A 16 21.20 3.47 18.58
C PRO A 16 20.30 2.67 17.65
N ASP A 17 20.94 1.94 16.73
CA ASP A 17 20.50 0.73 16.05
C ASP A 17 19.00 0.65 15.66
N GLN A 18 18.62 1.36 14.61
CA GLN A 18 17.63 0.78 13.73
C GLN A 18 18.28 -0.46 13.10
N PRO A 19 17.69 -1.67 13.24
CA PRO A 19 18.21 -2.82 12.56
C PRO A 19 18.24 -2.51 11.07
N SER A 20 19.46 -2.33 10.54
CA SER A 20 19.72 -2.27 9.12
C SER A 20 19.00 -3.48 8.54
N LEU A 21 17.97 -3.25 7.72
CA LEU A 21 17.33 -4.28 6.91
C LEU A 21 18.36 -4.73 5.88
N SER A 22 19.35 -5.49 6.37
CA SER A 22 20.42 -6.07 5.59
C SER A 22 19.82 -6.83 4.42
N VAL A 23 20.28 -6.47 3.24
CA VAL A 23 20.15 -7.14 1.93
C VAL A 23 19.13 -8.27 1.92
N VAL A 24 17.86 -7.92 2.04
CA VAL A 24 16.77 -8.89 1.89
C VAL A 24 16.74 -9.24 0.41
N ALA A 25 16.86 -10.53 0.11
CA ALA A 25 16.71 -11.02 -1.26
C ALA A 25 15.49 -10.36 -1.90
N LYS A 26 15.69 -9.76 -3.07
CA LYS A 26 14.64 -9.03 -3.79
C LYS A 26 13.39 -9.91 -3.93
N VAL A 27 12.24 -9.35 -3.58
CA VAL A 27 10.95 -10.03 -3.72
C VAL A 27 10.61 -10.16 -5.20
N ARG A 28 10.31 -11.38 -5.65
CA ARG A 28 9.96 -11.67 -7.06
C ARG A 28 8.70 -12.51 -7.19
N THR A 29 8.27 -13.18 -6.12
CA THR A 29 7.13 -14.08 -6.13
C THR A 29 6.09 -13.70 -5.08
N ALA A 30 4.84 -14.13 -5.28
CA ALA A 30 3.75 -13.89 -4.32
C ALA A 30 4.05 -14.48 -2.93
N ALA A 31 4.70 -15.64 -2.86
CA ALA A 31 5.08 -16.26 -1.59
C ALA A 31 6.14 -15.44 -0.84
N GLN A 32 7.13 -14.88 -1.56
CA GLN A 32 8.13 -13.99 -0.96
C GLN A 32 7.49 -12.69 -0.49
N ALA A 33 6.60 -12.10 -1.32
CA ALA A 33 5.87 -10.89 -0.99
C ALA A 33 5.01 -11.09 0.26
N ALA A 34 4.24 -12.19 0.32
CA ALA A 34 3.41 -12.52 1.47
C ALA A 34 4.23 -12.63 2.76
N LYS A 35 5.35 -13.36 2.73
CA LYS A 35 6.24 -13.49 3.88
C LYS A 35 6.87 -12.16 4.30
N TRP A 36 7.17 -11.30 3.33
CA TRP A 36 7.72 -9.97 3.61
C TRP A 36 6.66 -9.05 4.21
N ILE A 37 5.44 -9.00 3.63
CA ILE A 37 4.30 -8.23 4.16
C ILE A 37 3.91 -8.75 5.54
N ASP A 38 3.92 -10.06 5.76
CA ASP A 38 3.62 -10.62 7.08
C ASP A 38 4.58 -10.10 8.14
N ARG A 39 5.88 -10.01 7.86
CA ARG A 39 6.85 -9.41 8.78
C ARG A 39 6.64 -7.91 9.00
N ALA A 40 6.32 -7.18 7.96
CA ALA A 40 6.06 -5.74 8.03
C ALA A 40 4.74 -5.40 8.75
N GLY A 41 3.75 -6.30 8.68
CA GLY A 41 2.38 -6.07 9.16
C GLY A 41 1.58 -5.18 8.24
N ILE A 42 2.09 -3.97 7.97
CA ILE A 42 1.54 -2.97 7.04
C ILE A 42 2.68 -2.44 6.17
N ALA A 43 2.44 -2.33 4.87
CA ALA A 43 3.37 -1.73 3.93
C ALA A 43 2.63 -0.91 2.87
N LEU A 44 3.29 0.07 2.29
CA LEU A 44 2.79 0.74 1.10
C LEU A 44 3.00 -0.15 -0.13
N LEU A 45 2.21 0.04 -1.17
CA LEU A 45 2.50 -0.56 -2.48
C LEU A 45 3.72 0.13 -3.11
N PHE A 46 3.72 1.46 -3.12
CA PHE A 46 4.81 2.31 -3.57
C PHE A 46 5.25 3.28 -2.46
N PRO A 47 6.53 3.69 -2.42
CA PRO A 47 6.99 4.63 -1.41
C PRO A 47 6.31 5.99 -1.57
N LYS A 48 6.05 6.67 -0.47
CA LYS A 48 5.54 8.04 -0.42
C LYS A 48 6.43 8.87 0.51
N ALA A 49 6.76 10.10 0.09
CA ALA A 49 7.78 10.90 0.77
C ALA A 49 7.43 11.25 2.21
N ASP A 50 6.14 11.45 2.48
CA ASP A 50 5.59 11.86 3.79
C ASP A 50 5.20 10.67 4.70
N ILE A 51 5.40 9.43 4.23
CA ILE A 51 5.05 8.22 4.98
C ILE A 51 6.27 7.32 5.18
N VAL A 52 6.61 7.04 6.45
CA VAL A 52 7.82 6.26 6.84
C VAL A 52 7.59 4.74 6.78
N LEU A 53 6.44 4.27 6.31
CA LEU A 53 6.21 2.84 6.15
C LEU A 53 7.09 2.24 5.04
N PRO A 54 7.52 0.97 5.18
CA PRO A 54 8.18 0.25 4.11
C PRO A 54 7.22 0.06 2.94
N SER A 55 7.75 -0.12 1.72
CA SER A 55 6.92 -0.38 0.55
C SER A 55 7.29 -1.70 -0.15
N LEU A 56 6.29 -2.31 -0.80
CA LEU A 56 6.52 -3.49 -1.62
C LEU A 56 7.49 -3.16 -2.78
N TRP A 57 7.43 -1.92 -3.29
CA TRP A 57 8.41 -1.43 -4.25
C TRP A 57 9.84 -1.55 -3.74
N GLU A 58 10.14 -1.09 -2.52
CA GLU A 58 11.49 -1.20 -1.93
C GLU A 58 11.93 -2.66 -1.80
N ALA A 59 11.01 -3.55 -1.45
CA ALA A 59 11.30 -4.98 -1.35
C ALA A 59 11.61 -5.62 -2.72
N VAL A 60 11.06 -5.09 -3.81
CA VAL A 60 11.27 -5.56 -5.19
C VAL A 60 12.45 -4.86 -5.85
N ALA A 61 12.51 -3.53 -5.78
CA ALA A 61 13.54 -2.71 -6.45
C ALA A 61 14.86 -2.68 -5.66
N GLY A 62 14.79 -2.73 -4.34
CA GLY A 62 15.93 -2.65 -3.44
C GLY A 62 16.22 -1.25 -2.91
N ASP A 63 15.48 -0.24 -3.36
CA ASP A 63 15.60 1.14 -2.92
C ASP A 63 14.25 1.88 -2.98
N ARG A 64 14.23 3.13 -2.50
CA ARG A 64 13.04 4.00 -2.55
C ARG A 64 12.94 4.82 -3.84
N SER A 65 13.83 4.62 -4.81
CA SER A 65 13.72 5.34 -6.08
C SER A 65 12.40 5.02 -6.76
N THR A 66 11.78 6.05 -7.35
CA THR A 66 10.50 5.90 -8.03
C THR A 66 10.68 5.92 -9.55
N GLN A 67 11.81 5.43 -10.03
CA GLN A 67 12.06 5.29 -11.45
C GLN A 67 11.34 4.05 -12.00
N TRP A 68 10.10 4.21 -12.35
CA TRP A 68 9.16 3.13 -12.72
C TRP A 68 9.13 2.86 -14.21
N ALA A 69 9.58 3.83 -15.00
CA ALA A 69 9.53 3.77 -16.46
C ALA A 69 10.92 3.85 -17.06
N VAL A 70 11.12 3.08 -18.10
CA VAL A 70 12.26 3.21 -19.01
C VAL A 70 11.96 4.33 -19.99
N ARG A 71 12.92 5.26 -20.16
CA ARG A 71 12.81 6.37 -21.08
C ARG A 71 14.04 6.41 -21.98
N ASP A 72 13.90 6.93 -23.20
CA ASP A 72 15.04 7.19 -24.09
C ASP A 72 15.82 8.46 -23.67
N ALA A 73 16.82 8.80 -24.46
CA ALA A 73 17.65 9.98 -24.24
C ALA A 73 16.88 11.31 -24.33
N ASP A 74 15.77 11.34 -25.07
CA ASP A 74 14.90 12.49 -25.24
C ASP A 74 13.75 12.53 -24.21
N GLY A 75 13.72 11.54 -23.28
CA GLY A 75 12.72 11.44 -22.21
C GLY A 75 11.40 10.75 -22.62
N ALA A 76 11.30 10.24 -23.85
CA ALA A 76 10.10 9.54 -24.30
C ALA A 76 9.94 8.20 -23.58
N PHE A 77 8.69 7.83 -23.29
CA PHE A 77 8.37 6.58 -22.59
C PHE A 77 8.61 5.37 -23.51
N LEU A 78 9.49 4.47 -23.09
CA LEU A 78 9.79 3.21 -23.77
C LEU A 78 9.07 2.00 -23.16
N GLY A 79 8.68 2.09 -21.89
CA GLY A 79 8.02 0.99 -21.19
C GLY A 79 8.16 1.08 -19.68
N TRP A 80 7.57 0.14 -18.98
CA TRP A 80 7.74 -0.02 -17.54
C TRP A 80 9.02 -0.81 -17.23
N THR A 81 9.63 -0.53 -16.08
CA THR A 81 10.73 -1.36 -15.57
C THR A 81 10.23 -2.76 -15.20
N GLU A 82 11.15 -3.73 -15.14
CA GLU A 82 10.82 -5.09 -14.69
C GLU A 82 10.24 -5.07 -13.28
N GLU A 83 10.81 -4.28 -12.39
CA GLU A 83 10.37 -4.10 -11.01
C GLU A 83 8.93 -3.61 -10.94
N MET A 84 8.56 -2.65 -11.79
CA MET A 84 7.19 -2.15 -11.89
C MET A 84 6.22 -3.27 -12.33
N GLY A 85 6.63 -4.08 -13.31
CA GLY A 85 5.84 -5.24 -13.74
C GLY A 85 5.62 -6.25 -12.61
N VAL A 86 6.65 -6.53 -11.82
CA VAL A 86 6.55 -7.41 -10.65
C VAL A 86 5.60 -6.85 -9.60
N VAL A 87 5.75 -5.59 -9.19
CA VAL A 87 4.86 -4.97 -8.17
C VAL A 87 3.43 -4.93 -8.66
N TRP A 88 3.21 -4.60 -9.95
CA TRP A 88 1.87 -4.53 -10.52
C TRP A 88 1.18 -5.90 -10.57
N GLY A 89 1.91 -6.96 -10.94
CA GLY A 89 1.38 -8.33 -10.89
C GLY A 89 1.11 -8.81 -9.46
N LEU A 90 1.98 -8.48 -8.52
CA LEU A 90 1.79 -8.83 -7.11
C LEU A 90 0.56 -8.14 -6.51
N LYS A 91 0.26 -6.89 -6.91
CA LYS A 91 -0.93 -6.15 -6.47
C LYS A 91 -2.23 -6.92 -6.69
N ASP A 92 -2.32 -7.65 -7.78
CA ASP A 92 -3.51 -8.42 -8.12
C ASP A 92 -3.49 -9.84 -7.52
N VAL A 93 -2.36 -10.52 -7.57
CA VAL A 93 -2.22 -11.91 -7.11
C VAL A 93 -2.30 -12.03 -5.58
N LEU A 94 -1.81 -11.04 -4.83
CA LEU A 94 -1.81 -11.11 -3.36
C LEU A 94 -3.23 -11.18 -2.76
N PRO A 95 -4.17 -10.28 -3.13
CA PRO A 95 -5.55 -10.37 -2.63
C PRO A 95 -6.31 -11.55 -3.23
N GLU A 96 -6.12 -11.90 -4.49
CA GLU A 96 -6.75 -13.06 -5.14
C GLU A 96 -6.46 -14.34 -4.37
N ARG A 97 -5.20 -14.53 -3.95
CA ARG A 97 -4.77 -15.69 -3.17
C ARG A 97 -4.93 -15.53 -1.66
N ARG A 98 -5.54 -14.44 -1.20
CA ARG A 98 -5.73 -14.11 0.23
C ARG A 98 -4.42 -14.06 1.02
N LEU A 99 -3.32 -13.69 0.36
CA LEU A 99 -1.99 -13.58 0.97
C LEU A 99 -1.75 -12.21 1.61
N ALA A 100 -2.44 -11.18 1.16
CA ALA A 100 -2.50 -9.85 1.77
C ALA A 100 -3.81 -9.15 1.40
N CYS A 101 -4.26 -8.23 2.24
CA CYS A 101 -5.29 -7.28 1.86
C CYS A 101 -4.61 -6.11 1.16
N VAL A 102 -5.04 -5.81 -0.06
CA VAL A 102 -4.49 -4.70 -0.87
C VAL A 102 -5.60 -3.71 -1.15
N GLY A 103 -5.37 -2.45 -0.82
CA GLY A 103 -6.37 -1.39 -1.00
C GLY A 103 -5.86 -0.02 -0.55
N LYS A 104 -6.74 0.97 -0.55
CA LYS A 104 -6.42 2.36 -0.14
C LYS A 104 -6.73 2.58 1.35
N HIS A 105 -6.11 1.81 2.23
CA HIS A 105 -6.47 1.77 3.65
C HIS A 105 -5.92 2.92 4.50
N LEU A 106 -4.90 3.64 4.02
CA LEU A 106 -4.25 4.73 4.74
C LEU A 106 -4.33 6.02 3.92
N GLY A 107 -5.33 6.85 4.20
CA GLY A 107 -5.47 8.17 3.57
C GLY A 107 -5.48 8.13 2.03
N GLY A 108 -6.11 7.12 1.43
CA GLY A 108 -6.18 6.96 -0.03
C GLY A 108 -4.90 6.39 -0.66
N VAL A 109 -3.89 6.02 0.13
CA VAL A 109 -2.64 5.44 -0.38
C VAL A 109 -2.76 3.92 -0.52
N ALA A 110 -2.31 3.40 -1.66
CA ALA A 110 -2.29 1.96 -1.90
C ALA A 110 -1.38 1.24 -0.90
N THR A 111 -1.97 0.35 -0.11
CA THR A 111 -1.35 -0.36 1.01
C THR A 111 -1.54 -1.86 0.89
N CYS A 112 -0.59 -2.60 1.42
CA CYS A 112 -0.66 -4.04 1.64
C CYS A 112 -0.72 -4.30 3.15
N ILE A 113 -1.71 -5.05 3.62
CA ILE A 113 -1.89 -5.39 5.03
C ILE A 113 -1.80 -6.90 5.19
N ALA A 114 -0.98 -7.35 6.13
CA ALA A 114 -0.90 -8.77 6.47
C ALA A 114 -2.23 -9.26 7.04
N PRO A 115 -2.73 -10.45 6.66
CA PRO A 115 -4.00 -10.97 7.17
C PRO A 115 -4.08 -11.00 8.70
N ARG A 116 -2.97 -11.31 9.39
CA ARG A 116 -2.90 -11.32 10.86
C ARG A 116 -3.04 -9.94 11.51
N THR A 117 -2.75 -8.87 10.77
CA THR A 117 -2.82 -7.49 11.26
C THR A 117 -4.22 -6.89 11.07
N LEU A 118 -4.99 -7.41 10.12
CA LEU A 118 -6.31 -6.89 9.76
C LEU A 118 -7.29 -6.82 10.95
N PRO A 119 -7.43 -7.86 11.80
CA PRO A 119 -8.36 -7.80 12.93
C PRO A 119 -8.06 -6.67 13.91
N ALA A 120 -6.77 -6.40 14.19
CA ALA A 120 -6.37 -5.32 15.08
C ALA A 120 -6.67 -3.94 14.47
N LEU A 121 -6.38 -3.75 13.18
CA LEU A 121 -6.71 -2.52 12.47
C LEU A 121 -8.21 -2.29 12.42
N TYR A 122 -8.99 -3.33 12.17
CA TYR A 122 -10.43 -3.26 12.13
C TYR A 122 -11.00 -2.85 13.49
N ALA A 123 -10.50 -3.44 14.58
CA ALA A 123 -10.88 -3.08 15.94
C ALA A 123 -10.61 -1.59 16.28
N LEU A 124 -9.53 -1.01 15.73
CA LEU A 124 -9.21 0.41 15.91
C LEU A 124 -10.23 1.36 15.24
N THR A 125 -11.01 0.89 14.26
CA THR A 125 -12.07 1.69 13.64
C THR A 125 -13.34 1.79 14.50
N GLY A 126 -13.39 1.13 15.65
CA GLY A 126 -14.59 1.03 16.50
C GLY A 126 -15.69 0.13 15.94
N ARG A 127 -15.44 -0.54 14.81
CA ARG A 127 -16.38 -1.47 14.19
C ARG A 127 -16.33 -2.82 14.88
N GLN A 128 -17.49 -3.50 14.93
CA GLN A 128 -17.63 -4.79 15.64
C GLN A 128 -17.34 -6.02 14.75
N GLY A 129 -16.91 -5.81 13.52
CA GLY A 129 -16.62 -6.90 12.58
C GLY A 129 -17.84 -7.53 11.93
N ARG A 130 -18.98 -6.84 11.94
CA ARG A 130 -20.16 -7.29 11.23
C ARG A 130 -20.07 -6.87 9.78
N PRO A 131 -20.56 -7.70 8.84
CA PRO A 131 -20.57 -7.34 7.42
C PRO A 131 -21.32 -6.02 7.12
N GLU A 132 -22.34 -5.71 7.91
CA GLU A 132 -23.18 -4.52 7.77
C GLU A 132 -22.68 -3.26 8.50
N ASP A 133 -21.50 -3.31 9.13
CA ASP A 133 -20.96 -2.17 9.91
C ASP A 133 -20.67 -0.91 9.06
N PHE A 134 -20.65 -1.03 7.73
CA PHE A 134 -20.55 0.12 6.83
C PHE A 134 -21.82 0.96 6.78
N ARG A 135 -23.00 0.38 7.12
CA ARG A 135 -24.28 1.09 7.12
C ARG A 135 -24.24 2.25 8.11
N GLY A 136 -24.56 3.44 7.63
CA GLY A 136 -24.43 4.69 8.41
C GLY A 136 -23.04 5.34 8.39
N ALA A 137 -22.05 4.68 7.77
CA ALA A 137 -20.71 5.26 7.54
C ALA A 137 -20.52 5.74 6.09
N VAL A 138 -21.32 5.22 5.17
CA VAL A 138 -21.33 5.55 3.73
C VAL A 138 -22.76 5.77 3.26
N GLU A 139 -22.93 6.50 2.16
CA GLU A 139 -24.24 6.82 1.57
C GLU A 139 -24.17 6.81 0.03
N GLY A 140 -25.35 6.87 -0.60
CA GLY A 140 -25.43 6.91 -2.06
C GLY A 140 -24.76 5.71 -2.74
N LEU A 141 -24.03 5.96 -3.83
CA LEU A 141 -23.37 4.90 -4.61
C LEU A 141 -22.38 4.06 -3.79
N GLU A 142 -21.71 4.64 -2.80
CA GLU A 142 -20.82 3.90 -1.91
C GLU A 142 -21.57 2.85 -1.09
N LEU A 143 -22.77 3.20 -0.61
CA LEU A 143 -23.66 2.27 0.08
C LEU A 143 -24.12 1.16 -0.86
N ASP A 144 -24.60 1.51 -2.06
CA ASP A 144 -25.07 0.54 -3.05
C ASP A 144 -23.95 -0.46 -3.45
N LEU A 145 -22.70 0.02 -3.58
CA LEU A 145 -21.54 -0.81 -3.85
C LEU A 145 -21.25 -1.79 -2.69
N CYS A 146 -21.32 -1.31 -1.45
CA CYS A 146 -21.12 -2.15 -0.29
C CYS A 146 -22.22 -3.22 -0.14
N GLU A 147 -23.49 -2.85 -0.38
CA GLU A 147 -24.62 -3.78 -0.36
C GLU A 147 -24.48 -4.83 -1.47
N ALA A 148 -24.10 -4.42 -2.68
CA ALA A 148 -23.88 -5.36 -3.78
C ALA A 148 -22.76 -6.39 -3.46
N VAL A 149 -21.65 -5.94 -2.85
CA VAL A 149 -20.58 -6.84 -2.42
C VAL A 149 -21.04 -7.77 -1.28
N LEU A 150 -21.86 -7.27 -0.36
CA LEU A 150 -22.40 -8.08 0.73
C LEU A 150 -23.35 -9.16 0.22
N GLU A 151 -24.19 -8.84 -0.75
CA GLU A 151 -25.20 -9.75 -1.31
C GLU A 151 -24.59 -10.75 -2.31
N LEU A 152 -23.75 -10.27 -3.22
CA LEU A 152 -23.26 -11.04 -4.36
C LEU A 152 -21.86 -11.63 -4.13
N GLY A 153 -21.18 -11.21 -3.05
CA GLY A 153 -19.79 -11.58 -2.74
C GLY A 153 -18.75 -10.69 -3.42
N PRO A 154 -17.47 -11.10 -3.39
CA PRO A 154 -16.40 -10.30 -3.98
C PRO A 154 -16.62 -10.10 -5.49
N LEU A 155 -16.68 -8.85 -5.93
CA LEU A 155 -16.88 -8.46 -7.32
C LEU A 155 -15.69 -7.64 -7.84
N THR A 156 -15.41 -7.77 -9.13
CA THR A 156 -14.50 -6.85 -9.82
C THR A 156 -15.19 -5.51 -10.09
N ALA A 157 -14.43 -4.43 -10.26
CA ALA A 157 -15.01 -3.13 -10.59
C ALA A 157 -15.88 -3.14 -11.88
N PRO A 158 -15.55 -3.89 -12.96
CA PRO A 158 -16.50 -4.10 -14.07
C PRO A 158 -17.80 -4.74 -13.64
N ALA A 159 -17.74 -5.83 -12.87
CA ALA A 159 -18.95 -6.54 -12.42
C ALA A 159 -19.83 -5.68 -11.51
N LEU A 160 -19.23 -4.83 -10.64
CA LEU A 160 -19.96 -3.87 -9.83
C LEU A 160 -20.66 -2.82 -10.70
N ARG A 161 -20.01 -2.31 -11.74
CA ARG A 161 -20.64 -1.37 -12.68
C ARG A 161 -21.84 -1.98 -13.38
N ASP A 162 -21.70 -3.21 -13.84
CA ASP A 162 -22.78 -3.94 -14.53
C ASP A 162 -23.94 -4.20 -13.57
N ALA A 163 -23.66 -4.65 -12.35
CA ALA A 163 -24.69 -4.92 -11.33
C ALA A 163 -25.49 -3.68 -10.94
N LEU A 164 -24.85 -2.51 -10.87
CA LEU A 164 -25.48 -1.26 -10.42
C LEU A 164 -25.89 -0.33 -11.57
N GLY A 165 -25.56 -0.66 -12.82
CA GLY A 165 -25.80 0.22 -13.97
C GLY A 165 -25.04 1.57 -13.85
N ALA A 166 -23.94 1.60 -13.09
CA ALA A 166 -23.22 2.82 -12.76
C ALA A 166 -22.10 3.14 -13.76
N ALA A 167 -21.85 4.44 -13.99
CA ALA A 167 -20.77 4.87 -14.88
C ALA A 167 -19.38 4.54 -14.28
N LYS A 168 -18.43 4.19 -15.15
CA LYS A 168 -17.05 3.84 -14.75
C LYS A 168 -16.44 4.87 -13.81
N LYS A 169 -16.52 6.17 -14.16
CA LYS A 169 -15.92 7.26 -13.37
C LYS A 169 -16.47 7.37 -11.95
N ASP A 170 -17.74 7.01 -11.76
CA ASP A 170 -18.41 7.13 -10.47
C ASP A 170 -18.04 5.95 -9.57
N VAL A 171 -18.00 4.73 -10.10
CA VAL A 171 -17.50 3.55 -9.38
C VAL A 171 -16.02 3.70 -9.04
N ASP A 172 -15.16 4.11 -9.99
CA ASP A 172 -13.73 4.31 -9.76
C ASP A 172 -13.42 5.38 -8.68
N ARG A 173 -14.37 6.29 -8.42
CA ARG A 173 -14.28 7.30 -7.35
C ARG A 173 -14.73 6.74 -6.01
N ALA A 174 -15.74 5.90 -5.98
CA ALA A 174 -16.36 5.35 -4.78
C ALA A 174 -15.61 4.12 -4.22
N VAL A 175 -14.73 3.48 -5.01
CA VAL A 175 -13.87 2.36 -4.63
C VAL A 175 -12.44 2.83 -4.42
#